data_6ed8d6d12ea406047b7079e09c088a73
#
_entry.id   6ed8d6d12ea406047b7079e09c088a73
#
_cell.length_a   1.000
_cell.length_b   1.000
_cell.length_c   1.000
_cell.angle_alpha   90.00
_cell.angle_beta   90.00
_cell.angle_gamma   90.00
#
_symmetry.space_group_name_H-M   'P 1'
#
loop_
_entity.id
_entity.type
_entity.pdbx_description
1 polymer ?
#
loop_
_entity_poly.entity_id
_entity_poly.type
_entity_poly.pdbx_seq_one_letter_code
_entity_poly.pdbx_strand_id
1 'polypeptide(L)'
;MLGLRLDGYEPDLHHDAAVAFCIQAREDELFSPLHQHRKGQLILALHGAITCEVENAMWMVPPQYAVWIPGEIPHSNHVTVGAQLCFLFIEPQAVVMPDRCCTLKIAPLCRELILSLASKTDAQRLEPAIQRLTQVLFDELSQQPQEQMQLPVSDHPKIRRMVATMAREPAQWQTLGQWASVFAMSERNLARLVVKETGLSFRRWRHQLQLILALQALIDGRNVQQVAQMLGYDSTTAFITMFKKGLGQTPGRYLNGLATASQQSMRPDLPQ
;
A
#
# COMPACT_ATOMS: atom_id res chain seq x y z
N MET A 1 -4.06 11.21 20.78
CA MET A 1 -4.25 11.07 19.33
C MET A 1 -5.13 9.85 19.12
N LEU A 2 -6.29 10.03 18.49
CA LEU A 2 -7.20 8.94 18.15
C LEU A 2 -6.61 8.23 16.93
N GLY A 3 -6.14 6.99 17.11
CA GLY A 3 -5.67 6.16 15.98
C GLY A 3 -6.83 5.63 15.15
N LEU A 4 -6.53 5.03 13.99
CA LEU A 4 -7.49 4.27 13.18
C LEU A 4 -8.26 3.31 14.10
N ARG A 5 -9.57 3.56 14.27
CA ARG A 5 -10.42 2.71 15.09
C ARG A 5 -10.95 1.57 14.22
N LEU A 6 -10.57 0.36 14.56
CA LEU A 6 -11.13 -0.85 13.98
C LEU A 6 -12.42 -1.26 14.72
N ASP A 7 -13.34 -0.30 14.98
CA ASP A 7 -14.62 -0.51 15.69
C ASP A 7 -14.48 -1.29 17.00
N GLY A 8 -13.35 -1.14 17.71
CA GLY A 8 -13.07 -1.84 18.96
C GLY A 8 -12.52 -3.26 18.77
N TYR A 9 -12.21 -3.69 17.56
CA TYR A 9 -11.59 -5.00 17.33
C TYR A 9 -10.15 -5.01 17.80
N GLU A 10 -9.84 -5.94 18.69
CA GLU A 10 -8.50 -6.25 19.18
C GLU A 10 -8.05 -7.57 18.54
N PRO A 11 -7.09 -7.55 17.58
CA PRO A 11 -6.71 -8.75 16.83
C PRO A 11 -6.32 -9.93 17.72
N ASP A 12 -5.70 -9.67 18.86
CA ASP A 12 -5.13 -10.69 19.74
C ASP A 12 -6.14 -11.30 20.70
N LEU A 13 -7.32 -10.70 20.88
CA LEU A 13 -8.38 -11.24 21.74
C LEU A 13 -9.23 -12.33 21.06
N HIS A 14 -9.17 -12.45 19.74
CA HIS A 14 -9.99 -13.37 18.96
C HIS A 14 -9.13 -14.45 18.29
N HIS A 15 -9.66 -15.67 18.21
CA HIS A 15 -8.99 -16.84 17.60
C HIS A 15 -9.61 -17.27 16.25
N ASP A 16 -10.49 -16.44 15.68
CA ASP A 16 -11.00 -16.69 14.32
C ASP A 16 -9.86 -16.83 13.32
N ALA A 17 -9.95 -17.82 12.43
CA ALA A 17 -8.93 -18.08 11.43
C ALA A 17 -8.66 -16.85 10.54
N ALA A 18 -9.71 -16.10 10.20
CA ALA A 18 -9.61 -14.80 9.53
C ALA A 18 -10.77 -13.90 9.94
N VAL A 19 -10.47 -12.60 10.08
CA VAL A 19 -11.47 -11.54 10.31
C VAL A 19 -11.16 -10.38 9.40
N ALA A 20 -12.18 -9.88 8.68
CA ALA A 20 -12.04 -8.74 7.79
C ALA A 20 -12.93 -7.57 8.25
N PHE A 21 -12.46 -6.35 8.03
CA PHE A 21 -13.17 -5.11 8.30
C PHE A 21 -12.95 -4.12 7.16
N CYS A 22 -14.01 -3.47 6.70
CA CYS A 22 -13.91 -2.32 5.82
C CYS A 22 -14.17 -1.05 6.62
N ILE A 23 -13.29 -0.08 6.49
CA ILE A 23 -13.38 1.22 7.14
C ILE A 23 -13.33 2.34 6.11
N GLN A 24 -13.95 3.48 6.45
CA GLN A 24 -13.76 4.74 5.75
C GLN A 24 -13.04 5.72 6.67
N ALA A 25 -11.84 6.14 6.29
CA ALA A 25 -11.02 7.02 7.10
C ALA A 25 -11.63 8.43 7.19
N ARG A 26 -11.79 8.96 8.41
CA ARG A 26 -12.22 10.32 8.71
C ARG A 26 -11.02 11.24 8.92
N GLU A 27 -11.25 12.54 8.93
CA GLU A 27 -10.16 13.53 9.08
C GLU A 27 -9.36 13.39 10.39
N ASP A 28 -9.96 12.88 11.45
CA ASP A 28 -9.35 12.66 12.76
C ASP A 28 -8.73 11.27 12.96
N GLU A 29 -8.85 10.39 11.95
CA GLU A 29 -8.43 8.97 12.00
C GLU A 29 -7.34 8.64 10.98
N LEU A 30 -6.50 9.60 10.59
CA LEU A 30 -5.55 9.43 9.49
C LEU A 30 -4.25 8.73 9.90
N PHE A 31 -4.06 8.44 11.16
CA PHE A 31 -2.82 7.87 11.67
C PHE A 31 -3.07 6.76 12.68
N SER A 32 -2.47 5.60 12.46
CA SER A 32 -2.32 4.55 13.47
C SER A 32 -0.87 4.58 13.98
N PRO A 33 -0.65 4.80 15.30
CA PRO A 33 0.69 4.82 15.87
C PRO A 33 1.39 3.47 15.72
N LEU A 34 2.69 3.43 15.99
CA LEU A 34 3.46 2.20 15.98
C LEU A 34 2.85 1.19 16.96
N HIS A 35 2.48 0.03 16.44
CA HIS A 35 1.86 -1.09 17.18
C HIS A 35 2.25 -2.41 16.52
N GLN A 36 1.97 -3.49 17.21
CA GLN A 36 2.11 -4.87 16.70
C GLN A 36 1.00 -5.73 17.28
N HIS A 37 0.71 -6.83 16.64
CA HIS A 37 -0.25 -7.84 17.05
C HIS A 37 0.15 -9.22 16.52
N ARG A 38 -0.36 -10.26 17.16
CA ARG A 38 -0.03 -11.66 16.85
C ARG A 38 -0.48 -12.10 15.47
N LYS A 39 -1.67 -11.68 15.05
CA LYS A 39 -2.19 -12.02 13.71
C LYS A 39 -1.43 -11.31 12.61
N GLY A 40 -1.23 -11.99 11.49
CA GLY A 40 -0.81 -11.32 10.27
C GLY A 40 -1.92 -10.39 9.74
N GLN A 41 -1.52 -9.30 9.09
CA GLN A 41 -2.45 -8.29 8.58
C GLN A 41 -2.26 -8.07 7.08
N LEU A 42 -3.35 -8.17 6.34
CA LEU A 42 -3.42 -7.72 4.95
C LEU A 42 -4.21 -6.42 4.89
N ILE A 43 -3.64 -5.40 4.24
CA ILE A 43 -4.29 -4.10 4.07
C ILE A 43 -4.57 -3.88 2.60
N LEU A 44 -5.84 -3.79 2.24
CA LEU A 44 -6.34 -3.56 0.89
C LEU A 44 -6.92 -2.15 0.77
N ALA A 45 -6.43 -1.34 -0.16
CA ALA A 45 -7.04 -0.06 -0.48
C ALA A 45 -8.16 -0.27 -1.51
N LEU A 46 -9.39 0.11 -1.17
CA LEU A 46 -10.56 0.10 -2.05
C LEU A 46 -10.69 1.44 -2.77
N HIS A 47 -10.45 2.54 -2.04
CA HIS A 47 -10.39 3.90 -2.53
C HIS A 47 -9.39 4.71 -1.69
N GLY A 48 -8.75 5.73 -2.28
CA GLY A 48 -7.71 6.48 -1.60
C GLY A 48 -6.39 5.70 -1.50
N ALA A 49 -5.57 6.01 -0.52
CA ALA A 49 -4.29 5.34 -0.28
C ALA A 49 -4.01 5.18 1.22
N ILE A 50 -3.26 4.16 1.52
CA ILE A 50 -2.64 3.97 2.83
C ILE A 50 -1.13 3.78 2.64
N THR A 51 -0.37 4.39 3.52
CA THR A 51 1.08 4.17 3.65
C THR A 51 1.33 3.42 4.93
N CYS A 52 1.98 2.27 4.84
CA CYS A 52 2.41 1.48 5.99
C CYS A 52 3.91 1.67 6.19
N GLU A 53 4.32 2.02 7.39
CA GLU A 53 5.71 2.06 7.80
C GLU A 53 6.01 0.83 8.65
N VAL A 54 7.02 0.08 8.24
CA VAL A 54 7.59 -1.05 8.96
C VAL A 54 9.09 -0.77 9.06
N GLU A 55 9.78 -1.36 10.02
CA GLU A 55 11.22 -1.17 10.19
C GLU A 55 11.97 -1.22 8.85
N ASN A 56 12.64 -0.12 8.50
CA ASN A 56 13.44 0.07 7.28
C ASN A 56 12.69 0.07 5.93
N ALA A 57 11.35 0.13 5.90
CA ALA A 57 10.62 0.23 4.64
C ALA A 57 9.28 0.95 4.79
N MET A 58 8.89 1.62 3.72
CA MET A 58 7.59 2.24 3.56
C MET A 58 6.87 1.57 2.39
N TRP A 59 5.64 1.14 2.62
CA TRP A 59 4.75 0.62 1.59
C TRP A 59 3.62 1.59 1.36
N MET A 60 3.41 1.99 0.11
CA MET A 60 2.15 2.57 -0.30
C MET A 60 1.30 1.47 -0.95
N VAL A 61 0.05 1.38 -0.52
CA VAL A 61 -0.92 0.43 -1.05
C VAL A 61 -1.82 1.14 -2.05
N PRO A 62 -1.57 1.01 -3.36
CA PRO A 62 -2.50 1.48 -4.36
C PRO A 62 -3.68 0.50 -4.50
N PRO A 63 -4.84 0.96 -4.98
CA PRO A 63 -5.95 0.07 -5.30
C PRO A 63 -5.54 -1.10 -6.20
N GLN A 64 -6.13 -2.27 -6.01
CA GLN A 64 -5.80 -3.58 -6.59
C GLN A 64 -4.54 -4.25 -6.01
N TYR A 65 -3.89 -3.61 -5.04
CA TYR A 65 -2.78 -4.19 -4.30
C TYR A 65 -3.11 -4.22 -2.82
N ALA A 66 -2.45 -5.10 -2.12
CA ALA A 66 -2.48 -5.15 -0.66
C ALA A 66 -1.06 -5.24 -0.10
N VAL A 67 -0.84 -4.69 1.06
CA VAL A 67 0.36 -4.96 1.84
C VAL A 67 0.05 -6.08 2.81
N TRP A 68 0.90 -7.10 2.80
CA TRP A 68 0.94 -8.15 3.81
C TRP A 68 2.00 -7.80 4.86
N ILE A 69 1.60 -7.80 6.11
CA ILE A 69 2.46 -7.62 7.29
C ILE A 69 2.31 -8.89 8.14
N PRO A 70 3.37 -9.73 8.28
CA PRO A 70 3.32 -10.87 9.17
C PRO A 70 3.03 -10.46 10.62
N GLY A 71 2.49 -11.38 11.41
CA GLY A 71 2.29 -11.15 12.84
C GLY A 71 3.59 -10.78 13.57
N GLU A 72 3.47 -10.09 14.69
CA GLU A 72 4.57 -9.63 15.55
C GLU A 72 5.52 -8.60 14.90
N ILE A 73 5.20 -8.09 13.72
CA ILE A 73 6.00 -7.04 13.06
C ILE A 73 5.47 -5.65 13.48
N PRO A 74 6.27 -4.82 14.17
CA PRO A 74 5.89 -3.45 14.50
C PRO A 74 5.65 -2.61 13.25
N HIS A 75 4.51 -1.94 13.19
CA HIS A 75 4.13 -1.11 12.05
C HIS A 75 3.26 0.09 12.45
N SER A 76 3.24 1.10 11.60
CA SER A 76 2.35 2.25 11.69
C SER A 76 1.69 2.51 10.34
N ASN A 77 0.53 3.17 10.36
CA ASN A 77 -0.22 3.44 9.14
C ASN A 77 -0.59 4.92 9.05
N HIS A 78 -0.43 5.48 7.83
CA HIS A 78 -0.92 6.80 7.45
C HIS A 78 -1.92 6.66 6.31
N VAL A 79 -3.08 7.27 6.45
CA VAL A 79 -4.20 7.11 5.51
C VAL A 79 -4.59 8.47 4.93
N THR A 80 -4.98 8.51 3.66
CA THR A 80 -5.54 9.72 3.05
C THR A 80 -6.97 9.94 3.51
N VAL A 81 -7.39 11.21 3.61
CA VAL A 81 -8.79 11.56 3.98
C VAL A 81 -9.77 10.90 3.02
N GLY A 82 -10.83 10.30 3.57
CA GLY A 82 -11.86 9.64 2.79
C GLY A 82 -11.45 8.31 2.16
N ALA A 83 -10.26 7.79 2.48
CA ALA A 83 -9.85 6.47 2.00
C ALA A 83 -10.79 5.38 2.51
N GLN A 84 -11.12 4.45 1.63
CA GLN A 84 -11.84 3.22 1.95
C GLN A 84 -10.84 2.06 1.95
N LEU A 85 -10.70 1.42 3.09
CA LEU A 85 -9.73 0.36 3.32
C LEU A 85 -10.44 -0.89 3.79
N CYS A 86 -9.90 -2.04 3.45
CA CYS A 86 -10.28 -3.30 4.05
C CYS A 86 -9.06 -3.92 4.72
N PHE A 87 -9.17 -4.22 5.99
CA PHE A 87 -8.19 -4.97 6.77
C PHE A 87 -8.62 -6.42 6.88
N LEU A 88 -7.70 -7.33 6.65
CA LEU A 88 -7.90 -8.75 6.88
C LEU A 88 -6.83 -9.23 7.86
N PHE A 89 -7.26 -9.66 9.03
CA PHE A 89 -6.42 -10.28 10.06
C PHE A 89 -6.47 -11.79 9.91
N ILE A 90 -5.30 -12.43 9.88
CA ILE A 90 -5.16 -13.88 9.66
C ILE A 90 -4.44 -14.48 10.85
N GLU A 91 -5.04 -15.51 11.45
CA GLU A 91 -4.44 -16.27 12.53
C GLU A 91 -3.10 -16.91 12.08
N PRO A 92 -2.05 -16.84 12.89
CA PRO A 92 -0.81 -17.56 12.59
C PRO A 92 -1.07 -19.02 12.25
N GLN A 93 -0.44 -19.52 11.19
CA GLN A 93 -0.55 -20.91 10.70
C GLN A 93 -1.92 -21.28 10.06
N ALA A 94 -2.92 -20.40 10.02
CA ALA A 94 -4.19 -20.68 9.33
C ALA A 94 -3.99 -20.86 7.82
N VAL A 95 -3.03 -20.16 7.25
CA VAL A 95 -2.63 -20.26 5.83
C VAL A 95 -1.15 -19.94 5.67
N VAL A 96 -0.51 -20.54 4.68
CA VAL A 96 0.89 -20.25 4.33
C VAL A 96 0.96 -18.89 3.63
N MET A 97 1.50 -17.91 4.32
CA MET A 97 1.74 -16.56 3.82
C MET A 97 3.24 -16.25 3.84
N PRO A 98 3.70 -15.23 3.09
CA PRO A 98 5.09 -14.79 3.16
C PRO A 98 5.54 -14.48 4.60
N ASP A 99 6.76 -14.88 4.95
CA ASP A 99 7.38 -14.64 6.26
C ASP A 99 7.91 -13.21 6.45
N ARG A 100 7.80 -12.38 5.41
CA ARG A 100 8.23 -10.97 5.37
C ARG A 100 7.14 -10.08 4.80
N CYS A 101 7.20 -8.79 5.16
CA CYS A 101 6.32 -7.79 4.57
C CYS A 101 6.50 -7.73 3.05
N CYS A 102 5.41 -7.73 2.33
CA CYS A 102 5.42 -7.65 0.86
C CYS A 102 4.12 -7.03 0.32
N THR A 103 4.17 -6.58 -0.93
CA THR A 103 2.98 -6.18 -1.67
C THR A 103 2.47 -7.38 -2.46
N LEU A 104 1.16 -7.63 -2.37
CA LEU A 104 0.46 -8.64 -3.15
C LEU A 104 -0.44 -7.96 -4.19
N LYS A 105 -0.44 -8.46 -5.41
CA LYS A 105 -1.40 -8.05 -6.43
C LYS A 105 -2.67 -8.89 -6.26
N ILE A 106 -3.75 -8.26 -5.84
CA ILE A 106 -4.98 -8.96 -5.46
C ILE A 106 -5.86 -9.21 -6.69
N ALA A 107 -6.11 -10.48 -6.99
CA ALA A 107 -7.04 -10.89 -8.04
C ALA A 107 -8.49 -10.49 -7.68
N PRO A 108 -9.37 -10.24 -8.69
CA PRO A 108 -10.76 -9.85 -8.42
C PRO A 108 -11.50 -10.83 -7.51
N LEU A 109 -11.35 -12.12 -7.71
CA LEU A 109 -11.99 -13.14 -6.86
C LEU A 109 -11.54 -13.00 -5.40
N CYS A 110 -10.24 -12.90 -5.16
CA CYS A 110 -9.69 -12.75 -3.82
C CYS A 110 -10.22 -11.49 -3.13
N ARG A 111 -10.31 -10.37 -3.88
CA ARG A 111 -10.90 -9.12 -3.40
C ARG A 111 -12.34 -9.30 -2.96
N GLU A 112 -13.19 -9.93 -3.79
CA GLU A 112 -14.62 -10.13 -3.47
C GLU A 112 -14.81 -11.08 -2.28
N LEU A 113 -13.98 -12.10 -2.11
CA LEU A 113 -13.98 -12.97 -0.94
C LEU A 113 -13.66 -12.19 0.34
N ILE A 114 -12.65 -11.31 0.31
CA ILE A 114 -12.29 -10.44 1.44
C ILE A 114 -13.48 -9.52 1.79
N LEU A 115 -14.10 -8.87 0.81
CA LEU A 115 -15.25 -7.98 1.01
C LEU A 115 -16.46 -8.74 1.55
N SER A 116 -16.72 -9.94 1.03
CA SER A 116 -17.77 -10.81 1.54
C SER A 116 -17.53 -11.16 3.01
N LEU A 117 -16.29 -11.53 3.38
CA LEU A 117 -15.95 -11.83 4.77
C LEU A 117 -16.11 -10.59 5.67
N ALA A 118 -15.73 -9.39 5.18
CA ALA A 118 -15.85 -8.13 5.91
C ALA A 118 -17.31 -7.74 6.20
N SER A 119 -18.29 -8.27 5.44
CA SER A 119 -19.72 -8.05 5.67
C SER A 119 -20.34 -8.97 6.72
N LYS A 120 -19.59 -9.94 7.27
CA LYS A 120 -20.12 -10.96 8.17
C LYS A 120 -19.96 -10.55 9.63
N THR A 121 -21.03 -10.78 10.41
CA THR A 121 -21.00 -10.66 11.87
C THR A 121 -20.21 -11.82 12.49
N ASP A 122 -19.83 -11.69 13.77
CA ASP A 122 -19.12 -12.73 14.51
C ASP A 122 -19.86 -14.07 14.48
N ALA A 123 -21.19 -14.05 14.70
CA ALA A 123 -22.03 -15.25 14.65
C ALA A 123 -22.02 -15.90 13.26
N GLN A 124 -22.09 -15.11 12.19
CA GLN A 124 -22.08 -15.62 10.82
C GLN A 124 -20.73 -16.23 10.44
N ARG A 125 -19.62 -15.71 10.97
CA ARG A 125 -18.28 -16.27 10.72
C ARG A 125 -18.14 -17.72 11.20
N LEU A 126 -18.91 -18.12 12.21
CA LEU A 126 -18.95 -19.50 12.72
C LEU A 126 -19.76 -20.46 11.84
N GLU A 127 -20.55 -19.95 10.90
CA GLU A 127 -21.36 -20.78 10.00
C GLU A 127 -20.47 -21.60 9.05
N PRO A 128 -20.80 -22.89 8.81
CA PRO A 128 -19.99 -23.74 7.93
C PRO A 128 -19.83 -23.21 6.51
N ALA A 129 -20.80 -22.43 6.01
CA ALA A 129 -20.71 -21.81 4.70
C ALA A 129 -19.62 -20.72 4.66
N ILE A 130 -19.52 -19.91 5.71
CA ILE A 130 -18.52 -18.83 5.81
C ILE A 130 -17.13 -19.40 6.12
N GLN A 131 -17.04 -20.49 6.87
CA GLN A 131 -15.77 -21.20 7.07
C GLN A 131 -15.22 -21.76 5.74
N ARG A 132 -16.10 -22.33 4.87
CA ARG A 132 -15.68 -22.75 3.52
C ARG A 132 -15.24 -21.57 2.65
N LEU A 133 -15.95 -20.43 2.71
CA LEU A 133 -15.55 -19.20 2.03
C LEU A 133 -14.16 -18.74 2.48
N THR A 134 -13.90 -18.77 3.78
CA THR A 134 -12.59 -18.42 4.36
C THR A 134 -11.50 -19.37 3.86
N GLN A 135 -11.80 -20.67 3.73
CA GLN A 135 -10.83 -21.63 3.19
C GLN A 135 -10.51 -21.34 1.72
N VAL A 136 -11.52 -21.06 0.89
CA VAL A 136 -11.30 -20.64 -0.51
C VAL A 136 -10.49 -19.35 -0.59
N LEU A 137 -10.75 -18.38 0.33
CA LEU A 137 -9.94 -17.16 0.42
C LEU A 137 -8.47 -17.48 0.71
N PHE A 138 -8.18 -18.41 1.60
CA PHE A 138 -6.82 -18.82 1.94
C PHE A 138 -6.11 -19.49 0.76
N ASP A 139 -6.80 -20.37 0.04
CA ASP A 139 -6.27 -21.02 -1.17
C ASP A 139 -5.91 -19.97 -2.24
N GLU A 140 -6.75 -18.96 -2.44
CA GLU A 140 -6.51 -17.87 -3.38
C GLU A 140 -5.37 -16.94 -2.91
N LEU A 141 -5.35 -16.56 -1.62
CA LEU A 141 -4.34 -15.65 -1.06
C LEU A 141 -2.92 -16.21 -1.20
N SER A 142 -2.74 -17.50 -0.95
CA SER A 142 -1.43 -18.15 -1.04
C SER A 142 -0.81 -18.10 -2.44
N GLN A 143 -1.64 -17.90 -3.47
CA GLN A 143 -1.24 -17.86 -4.89
C GLN A 143 -1.08 -16.42 -5.43
N GLN A 144 -1.37 -15.38 -4.63
CA GLN A 144 -1.28 -14.02 -5.14
C GLN A 144 0.16 -13.62 -5.47
N PRO A 145 0.41 -13.01 -6.66
CA PRO A 145 1.74 -12.58 -7.05
C PRO A 145 2.31 -11.54 -6.09
N GLN A 146 3.56 -11.76 -5.66
CA GLN A 146 4.31 -10.77 -4.90
C GLN A 146 4.91 -9.71 -5.83
N GLU A 147 4.71 -8.45 -5.50
CA GLU A 147 5.25 -7.31 -6.25
C GLU A 147 6.20 -6.48 -5.36
N GLN A 148 7.18 -5.87 -6.00
CA GLN A 148 8.14 -5.00 -5.29
C GLN A 148 7.68 -3.54 -5.33
N MET A 149 6.66 -3.20 -4.56
CA MET A 149 6.14 -1.83 -4.45
C MET A 149 6.51 -1.15 -3.12
N GLN A 150 7.55 -1.65 -2.48
CA GLN A 150 8.11 -1.03 -1.28
C GLN A 150 9.14 0.04 -1.66
N LEU A 151 9.13 1.16 -0.95
CA LEU A 151 10.24 2.09 -0.92
C LEU A 151 11.08 1.77 0.33
N PRO A 152 12.26 1.16 0.21
CA PRO A 152 13.12 0.98 1.35
C PRO A 152 13.47 2.34 1.96
N VAL A 153 13.15 2.55 3.22
CA VAL A 153 13.48 3.75 3.99
C VAL A 153 14.62 3.37 4.95
N SER A 154 15.65 4.18 4.96
CA SER A 154 16.78 4.00 5.88
C SER A 154 16.81 5.16 6.87
N ASP A 155 17.15 4.88 8.12
CA ASP A 155 17.40 5.91 9.14
C ASP A 155 18.68 6.71 8.89
N HIS A 156 19.45 6.34 7.87
CA HIS A 156 20.65 7.07 7.51
C HIS A 156 20.32 8.53 7.10
N PRO A 157 20.88 9.55 7.79
CA PRO A 157 20.44 10.95 7.65
C PRO A 157 20.46 11.47 6.22
N LYS A 158 21.40 11.01 5.39
CA LYS A 158 21.49 11.43 3.97
C LYS A 158 20.32 10.85 3.16
N ILE A 159 19.95 9.57 3.39
CA ILE A 159 18.84 8.92 2.70
C ILE A 159 17.52 9.59 3.10
N ARG A 160 17.29 9.81 4.40
CA ARG A 160 16.11 10.54 4.89
C ARG A 160 15.99 11.94 4.28
N ARG A 161 17.11 12.69 4.23
CA ARG A 161 17.13 14.02 3.61
C ARG A 161 16.78 13.96 2.12
N MET A 162 17.29 12.95 1.39
CA MET A 162 16.96 12.76 -0.03
C MET A 162 15.47 12.51 -0.21
N VAL A 163 14.87 11.57 0.55
CA VAL A 163 13.43 11.26 0.48
C VAL A 163 12.60 12.52 0.78
N ALA A 164 12.87 13.18 1.91
CA ALA A 164 12.12 14.36 2.34
C ALA A 164 12.18 15.49 1.31
N THR A 165 13.35 15.75 0.72
CA THR A 165 13.50 16.79 -0.30
C THR A 165 12.78 16.41 -1.59
N MET A 166 12.93 15.17 -2.06
CA MET A 166 12.31 14.69 -3.28
C MET A 166 10.77 14.64 -3.16
N ALA A 167 10.24 14.30 -1.98
CA ALA A 167 8.79 14.31 -1.73
C ALA A 167 8.23 15.75 -1.68
N ARG A 168 8.97 16.70 -1.09
CA ARG A 168 8.53 18.10 -0.97
C ARG A 168 8.59 18.86 -2.29
N GLU A 169 9.61 18.59 -3.11
CA GLU A 169 9.88 19.30 -4.37
C GLU A 169 9.99 18.31 -5.55
N PRO A 170 8.92 17.59 -5.88
CA PRO A 170 8.98 16.49 -6.84
C PRO A 170 9.28 16.92 -8.28
N ALA A 171 9.15 18.21 -8.62
CA ALA A 171 9.55 18.75 -9.93
C ALA A 171 11.08 18.97 -10.06
N GLN A 172 11.79 19.06 -8.94
CA GLN A 172 13.22 19.39 -8.91
C GLN A 172 14.08 18.16 -8.55
N TRP A 173 13.89 17.08 -9.30
CA TRP A 173 14.61 15.83 -9.07
C TRP A 173 16.13 15.97 -9.34
N GLN A 174 16.90 15.98 -8.28
CA GLN A 174 18.35 16.02 -8.39
C GLN A 174 18.91 14.70 -8.93
N THR A 175 19.95 14.80 -9.74
CA THR A 175 20.74 13.64 -10.20
C THR A 175 21.60 13.10 -9.06
N LEU A 176 22.13 11.89 -9.22
CA LEU A 176 23.07 11.33 -8.25
C LEU A 176 24.28 12.24 -8.02
N GLY A 177 24.81 12.86 -9.10
CA GLY A 177 25.94 13.79 -9.03
C GLY A 177 25.62 15.07 -8.24
N GLN A 178 24.44 15.64 -8.46
CA GLN A 178 23.97 16.80 -7.68
C GLN A 178 23.83 16.45 -6.19
N TRP A 179 23.25 15.31 -5.86
CA TRP A 179 23.19 14.83 -4.48
C TRP A 179 24.59 14.54 -3.89
N ALA A 180 25.49 13.97 -4.67
CA ALA A 180 26.86 13.74 -4.25
C ALA A 180 27.56 15.07 -3.89
N SER A 181 27.36 16.11 -4.70
CA SER A 181 27.86 17.46 -4.41
C SER A 181 27.27 18.04 -3.13
N VAL A 182 25.94 17.92 -2.93
CA VAL A 182 25.26 18.37 -1.69
C VAL A 182 25.82 17.71 -0.44
N PHE A 183 26.24 16.44 -0.54
CA PHE A 183 26.77 15.68 0.59
C PHE A 183 28.32 15.67 0.66
N ALA A 184 28.99 16.44 -0.18
CA ALA A 184 30.46 16.45 -0.30
C ALA A 184 31.03 15.02 -0.46
N MET A 185 30.43 14.22 -1.34
CA MET A 185 30.80 12.84 -1.62
C MET A 185 31.08 12.66 -3.11
N SER A 186 31.84 11.61 -3.47
CA SER A 186 31.87 11.16 -4.87
C SER A 186 30.55 10.43 -5.22
N GLU A 187 30.13 10.51 -6.49
CA GLU A 187 28.95 9.76 -6.97
C GLU A 187 29.05 8.27 -6.67
N ARG A 188 30.23 7.68 -6.82
CA ARG A 188 30.47 6.26 -6.52
C ARG A 188 30.20 5.94 -5.05
N ASN A 189 30.64 6.79 -4.13
CA ASN A 189 30.42 6.57 -2.70
C ASN A 189 28.93 6.75 -2.32
N LEU A 190 28.27 7.75 -2.89
CA LEU A 190 26.82 7.94 -2.67
C LEU A 190 26.02 6.78 -3.28
N ALA A 191 26.35 6.31 -4.49
CA ALA A 191 25.70 5.14 -5.10
C ALA A 191 25.82 3.89 -4.21
N ARG A 192 27.02 3.64 -3.66
CA ARG A 192 27.25 2.52 -2.73
C ARG A 192 26.46 2.67 -1.44
N LEU A 193 26.39 3.90 -0.92
CA LEU A 193 25.57 4.19 0.27
C LEU A 193 24.10 3.89 0.01
N VAL A 194 23.53 4.39 -1.11
CA VAL A 194 22.12 4.11 -1.45
C VAL A 194 21.87 2.62 -1.56
N VAL A 195 22.74 1.87 -2.26
CA VAL A 195 22.58 0.40 -2.37
C VAL A 195 22.68 -0.28 -1.00
N LYS A 196 23.65 0.13 -0.17
CA LYS A 196 23.83 -0.44 1.17
C LYS A 196 22.60 -0.23 2.03
N GLU A 197 22.03 0.97 2.01
CA GLU A 197 20.94 1.39 2.89
C GLU A 197 19.54 0.97 2.39
N THR A 198 19.38 0.81 1.06
CA THR A 198 18.06 0.57 0.47
C THR A 198 17.95 -0.76 -0.30
N GLY A 199 19.07 -1.44 -0.53
CA GLY A 199 19.12 -2.62 -1.40
C GLY A 199 18.93 -2.31 -2.91
N LEU A 200 18.70 -1.05 -3.28
CA LEU A 200 18.37 -0.63 -4.64
C LEU A 200 19.42 0.33 -5.21
N SER A 201 19.62 0.28 -6.54
CA SER A 201 20.36 1.38 -7.18
C SER A 201 19.56 2.68 -7.06
N PHE A 202 20.26 3.82 -7.00
CA PHE A 202 19.63 5.16 -6.92
C PHE A 202 18.55 5.36 -7.98
N ARG A 203 18.79 4.90 -9.22
CA ARG A 203 17.81 5.00 -10.31
C ARG A 203 16.53 4.20 -10.00
N ARG A 204 16.64 2.98 -9.51
CA ARG A 204 15.46 2.13 -9.16
C ARG A 204 14.74 2.71 -7.95
N TRP A 205 15.47 3.11 -6.93
CA TRP A 205 14.92 3.70 -5.71
C TRP A 205 14.17 5.01 -6.01
N ARG A 206 14.78 5.92 -6.79
CA ARG A 206 14.11 7.14 -7.24
C ARG A 206 12.85 6.85 -8.06
N HIS A 207 12.91 5.87 -8.95
CA HIS A 207 11.77 5.48 -9.78
C HIS A 207 10.59 4.95 -8.94
N GLN A 208 10.85 4.17 -7.89
CA GLN A 208 9.81 3.72 -6.97
C GLN A 208 9.17 4.89 -6.21
N LEU A 209 9.96 5.84 -5.71
CA LEU A 209 9.43 7.05 -5.08
C LEU A 209 8.57 7.87 -6.05
N GLN A 210 8.99 8.01 -7.33
CA GLN A 210 8.17 8.67 -8.35
C GLN A 210 6.83 7.98 -8.56
N LEU A 211 6.80 6.66 -8.61
CA LEU A 211 5.55 5.89 -8.74
C LEU A 211 4.62 6.11 -7.54
N ILE A 212 5.15 6.10 -6.32
CA ILE A 212 4.41 6.35 -5.10
C ILE A 212 3.75 7.74 -5.15
N LEU A 213 4.54 8.78 -5.44
CA LEU A 213 4.02 10.15 -5.53
C LEU A 213 3.03 10.33 -6.70
N ALA A 214 3.27 9.63 -7.83
CA ALA A 214 2.33 9.63 -8.96
C ALA A 214 0.97 9.04 -8.58
N LEU A 215 0.99 7.88 -7.92
CA LEU A 215 -0.22 7.20 -7.47
C LEU A 215 -1.01 8.05 -6.49
N GLN A 216 -0.33 8.62 -5.50
CA GLN A 216 -0.97 9.52 -4.54
C GLN A 216 -1.63 10.71 -5.23
N ALA A 217 -0.91 11.40 -6.10
CA ALA A 217 -1.44 12.56 -6.81
C ALA A 217 -2.63 12.22 -7.74
N LEU A 218 -2.61 11.04 -8.39
CA LEU A 218 -3.73 10.56 -9.21
C LEU A 218 -4.95 10.23 -8.34
N ILE A 219 -4.76 9.62 -7.17
CA ILE A 219 -5.83 9.29 -6.22
C ILE A 219 -6.43 10.57 -5.63
N ASP A 220 -5.59 11.59 -5.35
CA ASP A 220 -6.02 12.93 -4.91
C ASP A 220 -6.76 13.74 -5.99
N GLY A 221 -7.04 13.12 -7.15
CA GLY A 221 -7.85 13.70 -8.24
C GLY A 221 -7.06 14.54 -9.24
N ARG A 222 -5.74 14.56 -9.19
CA ARG A 222 -4.95 15.25 -10.25
C ARG A 222 -5.02 14.48 -11.56
N ASN A 223 -5.17 15.21 -12.67
CA ASN A 223 -5.12 14.59 -13.98
C ASN A 223 -3.70 14.18 -14.38
N VAL A 224 -3.59 13.33 -15.40
CA VAL A 224 -2.31 12.74 -15.86
C VAL A 224 -1.28 13.82 -16.25
N GLN A 225 -1.73 14.93 -16.85
CA GLN A 225 -0.86 16.03 -17.24
C GLN A 225 -0.32 16.79 -16.03
N GLN A 226 -1.18 17.07 -15.04
CA GLN A 226 -0.78 17.71 -13.78
C GLN A 226 0.23 16.86 -13.01
N VAL A 227 0.05 15.54 -12.98
CA VAL A 227 0.99 14.64 -12.33
C VAL A 227 2.33 14.59 -13.05
N ALA A 228 2.32 14.56 -14.41
CA ALA A 228 3.56 14.61 -15.18
C ALA A 228 4.35 15.90 -14.90
N GLN A 229 3.67 17.06 -14.87
CA GLN A 229 4.29 18.35 -14.54
C GLN A 229 4.80 18.37 -13.08
N MET A 230 3.99 17.91 -12.13
CA MET A 230 4.38 17.84 -10.72
C MET A 230 5.65 17.01 -10.50
N LEU A 231 5.81 15.93 -11.26
CA LEU A 231 6.98 15.04 -11.18
C LEU A 231 8.15 15.50 -12.07
N GLY A 232 8.06 16.66 -12.72
CA GLY A 232 9.14 17.22 -13.54
C GLY A 232 9.39 16.48 -14.85
N TYR A 233 8.37 15.84 -15.42
CA TYR A 233 8.48 15.23 -16.75
C TYR A 233 8.29 16.25 -17.85
N ASP A 234 9.19 16.26 -18.85
CA ASP A 234 9.15 17.15 -20.01
C ASP A 234 7.89 16.90 -20.90
N SER A 235 7.32 15.71 -20.81
CA SER A 235 6.10 15.35 -21.54
C SER A 235 5.24 14.36 -20.78
N THR A 236 3.92 14.45 -20.99
CA THR A 236 2.96 13.48 -20.48
C THR A 236 3.24 12.07 -20.99
N THR A 237 3.75 11.92 -22.21
CA THR A 237 4.12 10.62 -22.81
C THR A 237 5.28 9.96 -22.06
N ALA A 238 6.29 10.72 -21.65
CA ALA A 238 7.41 10.21 -20.87
C ALA A 238 6.93 9.69 -19.50
N PHE A 239 6.05 10.44 -18.84
CA PHE A 239 5.41 10.02 -17.59
C PHE A 239 4.58 8.74 -17.77
N ILE A 240 3.69 8.68 -18.81
CA ILE A 240 2.88 7.48 -19.08
C ILE A 240 3.75 6.26 -19.31
N THR A 241 4.86 6.41 -20.03
CA THR A 241 5.81 5.31 -20.28
C THR A 241 6.44 4.81 -18.98
N MET A 242 6.88 5.73 -18.12
CA MET A 242 7.42 5.41 -16.81
C MET A 242 6.40 4.66 -15.95
N PHE A 243 5.19 5.20 -15.84
CA PHE A 243 4.11 4.64 -15.04
C PHE A 243 3.71 3.25 -15.53
N LYS A 244 3.54 3.07 -16.86
CA LYS A 244 3.24 1.76 -17.45
C LYS A 244 4.33 0.73 -17.20
N LYS A 245 5.60 1.15 -17.24
CA LYS A 245 6.73 0.27 -16.94
C LYS A 245 6.73 -0.19 -15.47
N GLY A 246 6.31 0.68 -14.55
CA GLY A 246 6.26 0.37 -13.12
C GLY A 246 5.04 -0.46 -12.70
N LEU A 247 3.88 -0.22 -13.31
CA LEU A 247 2.59 -0.78 -12.87
C LEU A 247 1.90 -1.67 -13.92
N GLY A 248 2.54 -1.93 -15.06
CA GLY A 248 2.00 -2.77 -16.14
C GLY A 248 0.86 -2.14 -16.93
N GLN A 249 0.32 -0.98 -16.51
CA GLN A 249 -0.82 -0.30 -17.15
C GLN A 249 -0.63 1.22 -17.17
N THR A 250 -1.36 1.89 -18.06
CA THR A 250 -1.33 3.36 -18.15
C THR A 250 -2.09 4.03 -17.01
N PRO A 251 -1.76 5.30 -16.64
CA PRO A 251 -2.48 6.04 -15.61
C PRO A 251 -3.99 6.11 -15.85
N GLY A 252 -4.42 6.32 -17.12
CA GLY A 252 -5.85 6.36 -17.45
C GLY A 252 -6.55 5.02 -17.22
N ARG A 253 -5.93 3.88 -17.60
CA ARG A 253 -6.51 2.56 -17.30
C ARG A 253 -6.54 2.30 -15.80
N TYR A 254 -5.52 2.73 -15.08
CA TYR A 254 -5.45 2.63 -13.64
C TYR A 254 -6.63 3.38 -12.98
N LEU A 255 -6.85 4.66 -13.34
CA LEU A 255 -7.95 5.48 -12.82
C LEU A 255 -9.34 4.91 -13.19
N ASN A 256 -9.52 4.44 -14.42
CA ASN A 256 -10.79 3.81 -14.85
C ASN A 256 -11.08 2.55 -14.04
N GLY A 257 -10.06 1.73 -13.72
CA GLY A 257 -10.20 0.58 -12.86
C GLY A 257 -10.64 0.95 -11.43
N LEU A 258 -10.19 2.11 -10.92
CA LEU A 258 -10.64 2.66 -9.64
C LEU A 258 -12.11 3.08 -9.68
N ALA A 259 -12.52 3.82 -10.72
CA ALA A 259 -13.89 4.31 -10.87
C ALA A 259 -14.90 3.17 -10.99
N THR A 260 -14.58 2.13 -11.75
CA THR A 260 -15.44 0.94 -11.91
C THR A 260 -15.60 0.17 -10.60
N ALA A 261 -14.52 0.02 -9.84
CA ALA A 261 -14.56 -0.63 -8.53
C ALA A 261 -15.41 0.16 -7.52
N SER A 262 -15.37 1.50 -7.57
CA SER A 262 -16.16 2.38 -6.69
C SER A 262 -17.66 2.33 -7.01
N GLN A 263 -18.04 2.24 -8.29
CA GLN A 263 -19.45 2.18 -8.72
C GLN A 263 -20.10 0.83 -8.40
N GLN A 264 -19.36 -0.25 -8.39
CA GLN A 264 -19.88 -1.57 -8.02
C GLN A 264 -20.13 -1.72 -6.53
N SER A 265 -19.34 -1.04 -5.68
CA SER A 265 -19.57 -1.06 -4.22
C SER A 265 -20.68 -0.12 -3.75
N MET A 266 -21.19 0.77 -4.61
CA MET A 266 -22.29 1.71 -4.30
C MET A 266 -23.66 1.28 -4.80
N ARG A 267 -23.86 0.05 -5.29
CA ARG A 267 -25.23 -0.45 -5.54
C ARG A 267 -25.85 -0.90 -4.21
N PRO A 268 -26.82 -0.15 -3.65
CA PRO A 268 -27.60 -0.66 -2.55
C PRO A 268 -28.42 -1.83 -3.08
N ASP A 269 -28.42 -2.94 -2.35
CA ASP A 269 -29.39 -4.01 -2.54
C ASP A 269 -30.79 -3.41 -2.48
N LEU A 270 -31.49 -3.35 -3.61
CA LEU A 270 -32.91 -3.08 -3.65
C LEU A 270 -33.60 -4.33 -3.09
N PRO A 271 -34.34 -4.23 -1.99
CA PRO A 271 -35.17 -5.35 -1.51
C PRO A 271 -36.28 -5.59 -2.52
N GLN A 272 -36.45 -6.86 -2.94
CA GLN A 272 -37.69 -7.36 -3.51
C GLN A 272 -38.63 -7.80 -2.41
#